data_5b57fe32803218e8beb41824996f0e1c
#
_entry.id   5b57fe32803218e8beb41824996f0e1c
#
_cell.length_a   1.000
_cell.length_b   1.000
_cell.length_c   1.000
_cell.angle_alpha   90.00
_cell.angle_beta   90.00
_cell.angle_gamma   90.00
#
_symmetry.space_group_name_H-M   'P 1'
#
loop_
_entity.id
_entity.type
_entity.pdbx_description
1 polymer ?
#
loop_
_entity_poly.entity_id
_entity_poly.type
_entity_poly.pdbx_seq_one_letter_code
_entity_poly.pdbx_strand_id
1 'polypeptide(L)' 'MDKAVVEELESKHAALHSLIEEEEHRSHPDDDLLHRLKKEKLKLKDELAGHLTH' A
#
# COMPACT_ATOMS: atom_id res chain seq x y z
N MET A 1 -8.75 -15.97 -5.85
CA MET A 1 -9.43 -14.82 -5.26
C MET A 1 -10.33 -14.17 -6.30
N ASP A 2 -11.44 -13.62 -5.86
CA ASP A 2 -12.37 -12.96 -6.75
C ASP A 2 -11.75 -11.71 -7.37
N LYS A 3 -12.07 -11.42 -8.63
CA LYS A 3 -11.60 -10.24 -9.33
C LYS A 3 -11.90 -8.95 -8.55
N ALA A 4 -13.08 -8.87 -7.94
CA ALA A 4 -13.48 -7.70 -7.16
C ALA A 4 -12.56 -7.49 -5.95
N VAL A 5 -12.10 -8.57 -5.34
CA VAL A 5 -11.17 -8.49 -4.20
C VAL A 5 -9.80 -8.00 -4.67
N VAL A 6 -9.34 -8.51 -5.81
CA VAL A 6 -8.05 -8.08 -6.38
C VAL A 6 -8.10 -6.59 -6.73
N GLU A 7 -9.18 -6.14 -7.34
CA GLU A 7 -9.35 -4.72 -7.68
C GLU A 7 -9.36 -3.84 -6.43
N GLU A 8 -10.00 -4.31 -5.36
CA GLU A 8 -10.02 -3.58 -4.10
C GLU A 8 -8.61 -3.48 -3.50
N LEU A 9 -7.86 -4.57 -3.52
CA LEU A 9 -6.48 -4.56 -3.02
C LEU A 9 -5.60 -3.62 -3.84
N GLU A 10 -5.76 -3.62 -5.15
CA GLU A 10 -5.01 -2.72 -6.02
C GLU A 10 -5.35 -1.26 -5.74
N SER A 11 -6.63 -0.94 -5.53
CA SER A 11 -7.08 0.41 -5.18
C SER A 11 -6.47 0.86 -3.86
N LYS A 12 -6.47 0.00 -2.86
CA LYS A 12 -5.87 0.30 -1.56
C LYS A 12 -4.36 0.51 -1.68
N HIS A 13 -3.71 -0.31 -2.49
CA HIS A 13 -2.28 -0.19 -2.74
C HIS A 13 -1.96 1.17 -3.36
N ALA A 14 -2.73 1.58 -4.36
CA ALA A 14 -2.55 2.87 -5.02
C ALA A 14 -2.79 4.04 -4.07
N ALA A 15 -3.82 3.94 -3.22
CA ALA A 15 -4.12 4.97 -2.23
C ALA A 15 -2.99 5.12 -1.21
N LEU A 16 -2.45 3.99 -0.75
CA LEU A 16 -1.31 4.01 0.19
C LEU A 16 -0.08 4.61 -0.45
N HIS A 17 0.16 4.30 -1.71
CA HIS A 17 1.29 4.86 -2.45
C HIS A 17 1.21 6.38 -2.50
N SER A 18 0.02 6.92 -2.80
CA SER A 18 -0.21 8.36 -2.83
C SER A 18 -0.01 9.01 -1.46
N LEU A 19 -0.52 8.36 -0.41
CA LEU A 19 -0.35 8.86 0.95
C LEU A 19 1.12 8.89 1.37
N ILE A 20 1.87 7.87 1.00
CA ILE A 20 3.31 7.81 1.28
C ILE A 20 4.02 8.96 0.58
N GLU A 21 3.72 9.19 -0.68
CA GLU A 21 4.32 10.28 -1.44
C GLU A 21 4.01 11.64 -0.82
N GLU A 22 2.75 11.87 -0.45
CA GLU A 22 2.35 13.11 0.21
C GLU A 22 3.14 13.35 1.49
N GLU A 23 3.27 12.31 2.32
CA GLU A 23 3.98 12.43 3.58
C GLU A 23 5.47 12.68 3.38
N GLU A 24 6.06 12.01 2.40
CA GLU A 24 7.48 12.19 2.08
C GLU A 24 7.80 13.60 1.57
N HIS A 25 6.84 14.27 0.94
CA HIS A 25 7.02 15.62 0.41
C HIS A 25 6.69 16.73 1.42
N ARG A 26 6.28 16.38 2.61
CA ARG A 26 6.06 17.37 3.67
C ARG A 26 7.37 17.97 4.16
N SER A 27 7.29 19.20 4.69
CA SER A 27 8.47 19.86 5.25
C SER A 27 9.07 19.05 6.42
N HIS A 28 8.21 18.41 7.20
CA HIS A 28 8.63 17.59 8.33
C HIS A 28 7.89 16.25 8.26
N PRO A 29 8.40 15.30 7.47
CA PRO A 29 7.75 14.00 7.36
C PRO A 29 7.67 13.27 8.69
N ASP A 30 6.52 12.62 8.93
CA ASP A 30 6.35 11.79 10.11
C ASP A 30 6.89 10.41 9.82
N ASP A 31 8.05 10.09 10.36
CA ASP A 31 8.71 8.80 10.12
C ASP A 31 7.90 7.62 10.64
N ASP A 32 7.22 7.77 11.77
CA ASP A 32 6.38 6.72 12.31
C ASP A 32 5.21 6.42 11.39
N LEU A 33 4.57 7.47 10.87
CA LEU A 33 3.47 7.32 9.94
C LEU A 33 3.95 6.70 8.64
N LEU A 34 5.08 7.16 8.12
CA LEU A 34 5.66 6.60 6.90
C LEU A 34 5.97 5.12 7.05
N HIS A 35 6.53 4.74 8.20
CA HIS A 35 6.82 3.33 8.47
C HIS A 35 5.56 2.48 8.46
N ARG A 36 4.49 2.96 9.07
CA ARG A 36 3.20 2.27 9.09
C ARG A 36 2.62 2.14 7.69
N LEU A 37 2.64 3.22 6.93
CA LEU A 37 2.11 3.24 5.57
C LEU A 37 2.87 2.29 4.66
N LYS A 38 4.19 2.28 4.76
CA LYS A 38 5.05 1.38 3.98
C LYS A 38 4.81 -0.07 4.36
N LYS A 39 4.59 -0.34 5.63
CA LYS A 39 4.29 -1.68 6.11
C LYS A 39 2.96 -2.19 5.56
N GLU A 40 1.93 -1.34 5.57
CA GLU A 40 0.62 -1.68 5.02
C GLU A 40 0.70 -1.91 3.50
N LYS A 41 1.45 -1.05 2.82
CA LYS A 41 1.66 -1.20 1.38
C LYS A 41 2.33 -2.54 1.07
N LEU A 42 3.31 -2.92 1.86
CA LEU A 42 4.02 -4.19 1.69
C LEU A 42 3.09 -5.38 1.91
N LYS A 43 2.22 -5.31 2.91
CA LYS A 43 1.23 -6.35 3.16
C LYS A 43 0.30 -6.54 1.96
N LEU A 44 -0.20 -5.44 1.40
CA LEU A 44 -1.07 -5.49 0.24
C LEU A 44 -0.36 -6.07 -0.96
N LYS A 45 0.89 -5.69 -1.15
CA LYS A 45 1.71 -6.21 -2.23
C LYS A 45 1.92 -7.73 -2.07
N ASP A 46 2.18 -8.17 -0.85
CA ASP A 46 2.35 -9.60 -0.56
C ASP A 46 1.07 -10.38 -0.83
N GLU A 47 -0.08 -9.83 -0.45
CA GLU A 47 -1.36 -10.47 -0.73
C GLU A 47 -1.62 -10.59 -2.23
N LEU A 48 -1.33 -9.53 -2.98
CA LEU A 48 -1.48 -9.54 -4.43
C LEU A 48 -0.52 -10.53 -5.07
N ALA A 49 0.74 -10.52 -4.65
CA ALA A 49 1.76 -11.43 -5.18
C ALA A 49 1.45 -12.89 -4.83
N GLY A 50 1.06 -13.15 -3.59
CA GLY A 50 0.69 -14.49 -3.15
C GLY A 50 -0.48 -15.05 -3.94
N HIS A 51 -1.41 -14.18 -4.30
CA HIS A 51 -2.56 -14.56 -5.09
C HIS A 51 -2.18 -14.90 -6.53
N LEU A 52 -1.19 -14.20 -7.06
CA LEU A 52 -0.72 -14.42 -8.43
C LEU A 52 0.21 -15.63 -8.57
N THR A 53 0.86 -16.05 -7.49
CA THR A 53 1.86 -17.11 -7.52
C THR A 53 1.29 -18.49 -7.17
N HIS A 54 0.01 -18.59 -6.92
CA HIS A 54 -0.66 -19.87 -6.74
C HIS A 54 -1.13 -20.42 -8.10
#